data_d1365b34c97cc14b49421af03f2765a5
#
_entry.id   d1365b34c97cc14b49421af03f2765a5
#
_cell.length_a   1.000
_cell.length_b   1.000
_cell.length_c   1.000
_cell.angle_alpha   90.00
_cell.angle_beta   90.00
_cell.angle_gamma   90.00
#
_symmetry.space_group_name_H-M   'P 1'
#
loop_
_entity.id
_entity.type
_entity.pdbx_description
1 polymer ?
#
loop_
_entity_poly.entity_id
_entity_poly.type
_entity_poly.pdbx_seq_one_letter_code
_entity_poly.pdbx_strand_id
1 'polypeptide(L)'
;MKNEKTIKFYVALWLAKLSTKVLKLLKRNATSFPGDLAIKICPNFLGILEKPEIIIGVTGTNGKTTVSNMINDILIDNGYDLVNNKYGSNIDRGITTTLINAANLHGKTDKRLAVLEIDERSANKVYPYLTPNYLICTNIFRDSLMRNGHTEFIADILNKYIPKETIMIENADDLICSHIAENNKKVYFGIDKLDTDTENFENRTRDIMVCPKCYSKLEYDYVRYHHIGKAHCPNCDYKTPDADYLATKLDLQNMKMTIKTPNGEEEYTLITNNIINIYNIVAVIALLKEFGLNYEQINTSLAKLKIVETRFSDEIYNGVRIVTHLAKGMNPIACSRAFDYARKEPGNKAAIVIVDDLHEEKFGSENTS
;
A
#
# COMPACT_ATOMS: atom_id res chain seq x y z
N MET A 1 -9.66 29.04 0.62
CA MET A 1 -11.12 29.30 0.85
C MET A 1 -11.47 28.69 2.20
N LYS A 2 -12.15 29.47 3.10
CA LYS A 2 -12.65 28.91 4.35
C LYS A 2 -13.65 27.79 4.03
N ASN A 3 -13.38 26.59 4.50
CA ASN A 3 -14.27 25.42 4.35
C ASN A 3 -15.45 25.56 5.34
N GLU A 4 -16.37 26.47 5.08
CA GLU A 4 -17.54 26.68 5.95
C GLU A 4 -18.58 25.58 5.73
N LYS A 5 -19.12 25.04 6.83
CA LYS A 5 -20.19 24.05 6.82
C LYS A 5 -21.51 24.72 6.35
N THR A 6 -21.78 24.59 5.07
CA THR A 6 -23.00 25.15 4.43
C THR A 6 -24.20 24.23 4.63
N ILE A 7 -25.42 24.71 4.31
CA ILE A 7 -26.63 23.87 4.30
C ILE A 7 -26.45 22.66 3.40
N LYS A 8 -25.81 22.81 2.22
CA LYS A 8 -25.50 21.69 1.32
C LYS A 8 -24.64 20.61 1.98
N PHE A 9 -23.67 21.01 2.80
CA PHE A 9 -22.85 20.07 3.54
C PHE A 9 -23.68 19.23 4.52
N TYR A 10 -24.57 19.86 5.30
CA TYR A 10 -25.41 19.13 6.26
C TYR A 10 -26.40 18.19 5.57
N VAL A 11 -27.05 18.66 4.48
CA VAL A 11 -27.93 17.81 3.67
C VAL A 11 -27.17 16.60 3.12
N ALA A 12 -25.96 16.82 2.57
CA ALA A 12 -25.11 15.73 2.07
C ALA A 12 -24.74 14.74 3.17
N LEU A 13 -24.32 15.23 4.35
CA LEU A 13 -23.95 14.42 5.51
C LEU A 13 -25.11 13.56 5.99
N TRP A 14 -26.29 14.15 6.16
CA TRP A 14 -27.46 13.43 6.70
C TRP A 14 -27.99 12.40 5.70
N LEU A 15 -28.06 12.72 4.44
CA LEU A 15 -28.46 11.77 3.39
C LEU A 15 -27.44 10.62 3.26
N ALA A 16 -26.15 10.90 3.34
CA ALA A 16 -25.12 9.86 3.33
C ALA A 16 -25.22 8.94 4.56
N LYS A 17 -25.43 9.51 5.75
CA LYS A 17 -25.64 8.69 6.98
C LYS A 17 -26.93 7.88 6.91
N LEU A 18 -28.01 8.45 6.39
CA LEU A 18 -29.27 7.73 6.18
C LEU A 18 -29.06 6.58 5.18
N SER A 19 -28.41 6.85 4.05
CA SER A 19 -28.10 5.81 3.06
C SER A 19 -27.27 4.67 3.63
N THR A 20 -26.28 4.97 4.51
CA THR A 20 -25.53 3.93 5.22
C THR A 20 -26.44 3.04 6.07
N LYS A 21 -27.37 3.63 6.82
CA LYS A 21 -28.33 2.87 7.65
C LYS A 21 -29.26 2.00 6.79
N VAL A 22 -29.80 2.56 5.72
CA VAL A 22 -30.69 1.83 4.80
C VAL A 22 -29.98 0.66 4.13
N LEU A 23 -28.75 0.87 3.62
CA LEU A 23 -27.96 -0.20 3.00
C LEU A 23 -27.64 -1.32 4.01
N LYS A 24 -27.27 -0.98 5.25
CA LYS A 24 -27.04 -1.97 6.30
C LYS A 24 -28.31 -2.76 6.64
N LEU A 25 -29.48 -2.09 6.68
CA LEU A 25 -30.77 -2.76 6.92
C LEU A 25 -31.10 -3.73 5.77
N LEU A 26 -30.76 -3.38 4.55
CA LEU A 26 -30.90 -4.23 3.36
C LEU A 26 -29.79 -5.29 3.21
N LYS A 27 -28.92 -5.45 4.24
CA LYS A 27 -27.75 -6.37 4.23
C LYS A 27 -26.83 -6.13 3.02
N ARG A 28 -26.74 -4.88 2.54
CA ARG A 28 -25.81 -4.49 1.46
C ARG A 28 -24.61 -3.75 2.02
N ASN A 29 -23.47 -3.92 1.35
CA ASN A 29 -22.24 -3.22 1.72
C ASN A 29 -22.36 -1.73 1.43
N ALA A 30 -22.15 -0.87 2.44
CA ALA A 30 -22.17 0.59 2.32
C ALA A 30 -20.74 1.16 2.26
N THR A 31 -19.91 0.63 1.36
CA THR A 31 -18.47 0.95 1.33
C THR A 31 -18.13 2.24 0.59
N SER A 32 -18.83 2.56 -0.48
CA SER A 32 -18.53 3.72 -1.34
C SER A 32 -19.75 4.61 -1.62
N PHE A 33 -20.95 4.03 -1.70
CA PHE A 33 -22.17 4.76 -2.10
C PHE A 33 -22.50 5.98 -1.21
N PRO A 34 -22.39 5.93 0.13
CA PRO A 34 -22.66 7.10 0.97
C PRO A 34 -21.71 8.27 0.69
N GLY A 35 -20.42 7.97 0.47
CA GLY A 35 -19.43 8.97 0.12
C GLY A 35 -19.66 9.56 -1.28
N ASP A 36 -20.00 8.72 -2.25
CA ASP A 36 -20.35 9.16 -3.61
C ASP A 36 -21.56 10.12 -3.58
N LEU A 37 -22.61 9.76 -2.84
CA LEU A 37 -23.78 10.63 -2.66
C LEU A 37 -23.40 11.98 -2.03
N ALA A 38 -22.55 11.95 -0.98
CA ALA A 38 -22.10 13.17 -0.33
C ALA A 38 -21.31 14.08 -1.26
N ILE A 39 -20.36 13.52 -2.03
CA ILE A 39 -19.55 14.27 -3.00
C ILE A 39 -20.41 14.84 -4.15
N LYS A 40 -21.39 14.08 -4.64
CA LYS A 40 -22.32 14.57 -5.69
C LYS A 40 -23.16 15.76 -5.24
N ILE A 41 -23.63 15.75 -3.99
CA ILE A 41 -24.42 16.87 -3.43
C ILE A 41 -23.52 18.05 -3.09
N CYS A 42 -22.35 17.79 -2.49
CA CYS A 42 -21.38 18.80 -2.06
C CYS A 42 -20.00 18.41 -2.57
N PRO A 43 -19.53 18.88 -3.74
CA PRO A 43 -18.26 18.46 -4.34
C PRO A 43 -17.03 18.65 -3.43
N ASN A 44 -17.03 19.65 -2.55
CA ASN A 44 -15.97 19.90 -1.56
C ASN A 44 -16.24 19.24 -0.20
N PHE A 45 -17.10 18.22 -0.16
CA PHE A 45 -17.55 17.59 1.09
C PHE A 45 -16.39 17.08 1.93
N LEU A 46 -15.45 16.35 1.29
CA LEU A 46 -14.27 15.82 1.97
C LEU A 46 -13.38 16.93 2.56
N GLY A 47 -13.30 18.08 1.91
CA GLY A 47 -12.57 19.25 2.42
C GLY A 47 -13.19 19.89 3.67
N ILE A 48 -14.52 19.84 3.78
CA ILE A 48 -15.29 20.48 4.87
C ILE A 48 -15.44 19.55 6.09
N LEU A 49 -15.54 18.23 5.83
CA LEU A 49 -15.70 17.24 6.90
C LEU A 49 -14.49 17.28 7.84
N GLU A 50 -14.75 17.30 9.15
CA GLU A 50 -13.69 17.23 10.16
C GLU A 50 -13.00 15.86 10.11
N LYS A 51 -11.70 15.86 10.23
CA LYS A 51 -10.83 14.70 10.16
C LYS A 51 -10.16 14.45 11.52
N PRO A 52 -9.74 13.20 11.79
CA PRO A 52 -8.83 12.92 12.89
C PRO A 52 -7.57 13.81 12.84
N GLU A 53 -7.02 14.10 14.00
CA GLU A 53 -5.83 14.95 14.14
C GLU A 53 -4.60 14.35 13.47
N ILE A 54 -4.48 13.02 13.55
CA ILE A 54 -3.38 12.25 12.97
C ILE A 54 -3.94 11.31 11.91
N ILE A 55 -3.37 11.38 10.73
CA ILE A 55 -3.74 10.52 9.60
C ILE A 55 -2.50 9.79 9.12
N ILE A 56 -2.56 8.47 9.15
CA ILE A 56 -1.58 7.57 8.54
C ILE A 56 -2.17 7.09 7.23
N GLY A 57 -1.53 7.42 6.12
CA GLY A 57 -1.89 6.92 4.79
C GLY A 57 -1.03 5.73 4.38
N VAL A 58 -1.60 4.82 3.60
CA VAL A 58 -0.89 3.71 2.98
C VAL A 58 -1.22 3.69 1.50
N THR A 59 -0.22 3.84 0.65
CA THR A 59 -0.34 3.83 -0.81
C THR A 59 0.70 2.90 -1.45
N GLY A 60 0.68 2.76 -2.76
CA GLY A 60 1.58 1.89 -3.53
C GLY A 60 0.83 0.77 -4.26
N THR A 61 1.48 0.09 -5.19
CA THR A 61 0.83 -0.89 -6.06
C THR A 61 0.41 -2.16 -5.31
N ASN A 62 1.33 -2.74 -4.53
CA ASN A 62 1.10 -3.99 -3.79
C ASN A 62 1.34 -3.80 -2.30
N GLY A 63 0.68 -4.61 -1.45
CA GLY A 63 0.90 -4.61 -0.01
C GLY A 63 0.07 -3.61 0.80
N LYS A 64 -0.64 -2.67 0.17
CA LYS A 64 -1.45 -1.63 0.85
C LYS A 64 -2.35 -2.19 1.95
N THR A 65 -3.18 -3.16 1.61
CA THR A 65 -4.16 -3.76 2.55
C THR A 65 -3.46 -4.52 3.67
N THR A 66 -2.38 -5.24 3.37
CA THR A 66 -1.59 -5.96 4.37
C THR A 66 -0.95 -4.98 5.36
N VAL A 67 -0.31 -3.93 4.85
CA VAL A 67 0.34 -2.88 5.66
C VAL A 67 -0.68 -2.14 6.51
N SER A 68 -1.78 -1.67 5.93
CA SER A 68 -2.82 -0.93 6.67
C SER A 68 -3.46 -1.79 7.76
N ASN A 69 -3.71 -3.08 7.48
CA ASN A 69 -4.23 -4.01 8.48
C ASN A 69 -3.24 -4.26 9.63
N MET A 70 -1.96 -4.48 9.33
CA MET A 70 -0.94 -4.65 10.38
C MET A 70 -0.83 -3.40 11.27
N ILE A 71 -0.82 -2.20 10.68
CA ILE A 71 -0.81 -0.94 11.43
C ILE A 71 -2.05 -0.84 12.33
N ASN A 72 -3.24 -1.09 11.77
CA ASN A 72 -4.50 -1.08 12.53
C ASN A 72 -4.44 -2.02 13.72
N ASP A 73 -4.08 -3.27 13.47
CA ASP A 73 -4.13 -4.32 14.48
C ASP A 73 -3.09 -4.05 15.60
N ILE A 74 -1.87 -3.58 15.27
CA ILE A 74 -0.85 -3.21 16.26
C ILE A 74 -1.28 -1.98 17.07
N LEU A 75 -1.81 -0.94 16.44
CA LEU A 75 -2.26 0.26 17.15
C LEU A 75 -3.45 -0.04 18.07
N ILE A 76 -4.40 -0.86 17.64
CA ILE A 76 -5.54 -1.29 18.47
C ILE A 76 -5.05 -2.14 19.66
N ASP A 77 -4.11 -3.07 19.46
CA ASP A 77 -3.53 -3.88 20.53
C ASP A 77 -2.78 -3.01 21.57
N ASN A 78 -2.29 -1.85 21.16
CA ASN A 78 -1.66 -0.85 22.02
C ASN A 78 -2.65 0.21 22.56
N GLY A 79 -3.96 -0.02 22.44
CA GLY A 79 -5.01 0.80 23.06
C GLY A 79 -5.41 2.05 22.27
N TYR A 80 -4.99 2.20 21.01
CA TYR A 80 -5.42 3.32 20.18
C TYR A 80 -6.83 3.07 19.62
N ASP A 81 -7.69 4.08 19.77
CA ASP A 81 -9.01 4.11 19.13
C ASP A 81 -8.90 4.90 17.82
N LEU A 82 -9.11 4.22 16.71
CA LEU A 82 -8.83 4.76 15.38
C LEU A 82 -9.94 4.50 14.34
N VAL A 83 -9.92 5.31 13.30
CA VAL A 83 -10.75 5.14 12.10
C VAL A 83 -9.93 4.41 11.04
N ASN A 84 -10.52 3.44 10.35
CA ASN A 84 -9.89 2.78 9.21
C ASN A 84 -10.90 2.42 8.12
N ASN A 85 -10.41 2.19 6.91
CA ASN A 85 -11.22 1.75 5.78
C ASN A 85 -11.01 0.28 5.41
N LYS A 86 -10.67 -0.57 6.40
CA LYS A 86 -10.38 -2.01 6.24
C LYS A 86 -11.45 -2.77 5.44
N TYR A 87 -12.72 -2.41 5.63
CA TYR A 87 -13.87 -3.02 4.94
C TYR A 87 -14.46 -2.13 3.85
N GLY A 88 -13.78 -1.05 3.50
CA GLY A 88 -14.23 -0.06 2.56
C GLY A 88 -13.39 -0.01 1.29
N SER A 89 -13.73 0.95 0.45
CA SER A 89 -12.97 1.24 -0.75
C SER A 89 -11.83 2.22 -0.44
N ASN A 90 -10.71 2.07 -1.12
CA ASN A 90 -9.49 2.90 -0.99
C ASN A 90 -9.47 4.12 -1.93
N ILE A 91 -10.57 4.38 -2.65
CA ILE A 91 -10.76 5.57 -3.48
C ILE A 91 -11.46 6.70 -2.71
N ASP A 92 -11.52 7.90 -3.29
CA ASP A 92 -12.13 9.11 -2.71
C ASP A 92 -13.51 8.86 -2.06
N ARG A 93 -14.40 8.14 -2.75
CA ARG A 93 -15.75 7.82 -2.27
C ARG A 93 -15.75 6.91 -1.04
N GLY A 94 -14.86 5.92 -1.02
CA GLY A 94 -14.72 5.00 0.11
C GLY A 94 -14.12 5.67 1.34
N ILE A 95 -13.07 6.47 1.15
CA ILE A 95 -12.45 7.28 2.21
C ILE A 95 -13.48 8.26 2.80
N THR A 96 -14.24 8.94 1.92
CA THR A 96 -15.31 9.83 2.36
C THR A 96 -16.36 9.09 3.18
N THR A 97 -16.80 7.88 2.74
CA THR A 97 -17.73 7.03 3.49
C THR A 97 -17.20 6.69 4.88
N THR A 98 -15.94 6.31 4.95
CA THR A 98 -15.26 5.94 6.21
C THR A 98 -15.28 7.10 7.20
N LEU A 99 -14.90 8.29 6.74
CA LEU A 99 -14.89 9.50 7.57
C LEU A 99 -16.32 9.98 7.95
N ILE A 100 -17.31 9.83 7.06
CA ILE A 100 -18.73 10.08 7.39
C ILE A 100 -19.20 9.15 8.53
N ASN A 101 -18.82 7.88 8.49
CA ASN A 101 -19.22 6.91 9.52
C ASN A 101 -18.60 7.22 10.89
N ALA A 102 -17.37 7.77 10.90
CA ALA A 102 -16.69 8.21 12.11
C ALA A 102 -17.19 9.57 12.65
N ALA A 103 -17.83 10.38 11.80
CA ALA A 103 -18.31 11.70 12.21
C ALA A 103 -19.70 11.62 12.85
N ASN A 104 -20.04 12.58 13.70
CA ASN A 104 -21.39 12.78 14.24
C ASN A 104 -22.31 13.54 13.24
N LEU A 105 -23.56 13.88 13.65
CA LEU A 105 -24.50 14.60 12.79
C LEU A 105 -24.11 16.05 12.49
N HIS A 106 -23.12 16.60 13.18
CA HIS A 106 -22.56 17.91 12.94
C HIS A 106 -21.28 17.86 12.09
N GLY A 107 -20.90 16.65 11.61
CA GLY A 107 -19.67 16.44 10.85
C GLY A 107 -18.42 16.67 11.68
N LYS A 108 -18.46 16.31 12.97
CA LYS A 108 -17.32 16.30 13.88
C LYS A 108 -16.98 14.88 14.26
N THR A 109 -15.71 14.60 14.48
CA THR A 109 -15.23 13.30 14.96
C THR A 109 -14.58 13.44 16.33
N ASP A 110 -14.76 12.41 17.18
CA ASP A 110 -14.05 12.24 18.45
C ASP A 110 -12.80 11.37 18.30
N LYS A 111 -12.59 10.81 17.11
CA LYS A 111 -11.44 9.99 16.82
C LYS A 111 -10.22 10.86 16.52
N ARG A 112 -9.12 10.56 17.22
CA ARG A 112 -7.87 11.32 17.05
C ARG A 112 -6.96 10.75 15.97
N LEU A 113 -7.14 9.49 15.59
CA LEU A 113 -6.27 8.77 14.68
C LEU A 113 -7.08 8.11 13.55
N ALA A 114 -6.54 8.18 12.33
CA ALA A 114 -7.03 7.40 11.20
C ALA A 114 -5.88 6.66 10.51
N VAL A 115 -6.14 5.42 10.08
CA VAL A 115 -5.28 4.66 9.17
C VAL A 115 -6.06 4.39 7.90
N LEU A 116 -5.62 4.97 6.79
CA LEU A 116 -6.35 4.97 5.53
C LEU A 116 -5.51 4.34 4.42
N GLU A 117 -6.02 3.27 3.83
CA GLU A 117 -5.53 2.79 2.54
C GLU A 117 -6.01 3.75 1.46
N ILE A 118 -5.09 4.27 0.63
CA ILE A 118 -5.37 5.26 -0.41
C ILE A 118 -4.82 4.72 -1.73
N ASP A 119 -5.72 4.52 -2.70
CA ASP A 119 -5.32 4.14 -4.05
C ASP A 119 -4.49 5.26 -4.69
N GLU A 120 -3.36 4.92 -5.29
CA GLU A 120 -2.42 5.87 -5.87
C GLU A 120 -3.04 6.75 -6.95
N ARG A 121 -4.02 6.24 -7.69
CA ARG A 121 -4.75 6.99 -8.73
C ARG A 121 -5.78 7.97 -8.16
N SER A 122 -6.19 7.74 -6.92
CA SER A 122 -7.10 8.64 -6.20
C SER A 122 -6.39 9.80 -5.51
N ALA A 123 -5.06 9.88 -5.60
CA ALA A 123 -4.26 10.94 -5.00
C ALA A 123 -4.77 12.34 -5.37
N ASN A 124 -5.12 12.57 -6.64
CA ASN A 124 -5.64 13.86 -7.14
C ASN A 124 -7.03 14.24 -6.57
N LYS A 125 -7.78 13.28 -6.03
CA LYS A 125 -9.12 13.48 -5.46
C LYS A 125 -9.12 13.46 -3.94
N VAL A 126 -8.07 12.92 -3.32
CA VAL A 126 -7.98 12.76 -1.86
C VAL A 126 -7.06 13.80 -1.25
N TYR A 127 -5.82 13.91 -1.70
CA TYR A 127 -4.82 14.78 -1.07
C TYR A 127 -5.12 16.29 -1.14
N PRO A 128 -5.87 16.83 -2.12
CA PRO A 128 -6.30 18.23 -2.04
C PRO A 128 -7.19 18.56 -0.83
N TYR A 129 -7.76 17.54 -0.21
CA TYR A 129 -8.71 17.66 0.90
C TYR A 129 -8.27 16.96 2.20
N LEU A 130 -7.21 16.16 2.14
CA LEU A 130 -6.73 15.34 3.26
C LEU A 130 -5.21 15.27 3.23
N THR A 131 -4.58 15.77 4.28
CA THR A 131 -3.13 15.75 4.45
C THR A 131 -2.75 14.66 5.44
N PRO A 132 -2.16 13.53 5.00
CA PRO A 132 -1.61 12.55 5.93
C PRO A 132 -0.41 13.15 6.70
N ASN A 133 -0.30 12.83 7.98
CA ASN A 133 0.89 13.12 8.77
C ASN A 133 2.05 12.21 8.34
N TYR A 134 1.70 10.93 8.10
CA TYR A 134 2.61 9.91 7.59
C TYR A 134 1.98 9.22 6.38
N LEU A 135 2.77 8.96 5.36
CA LEU A 135 2.33 8.20 4.18
C LEU A 135 3.35 7.13 3.84
N ILE A 136 2.95 5.87 3.98
CA ILE A 136 3.75 4.75 3.48
C ILE A 136 3.50 4.61 1.99
N CYS A 137 4.59 4.58 1.22
CA CYS A 137 4.60 4.08 -0.15
C CYS A 137 5.31 2.71 -0.17
N THR A 138 4.57 1.66 -0.37
CA THR A 138 5.10 0.29 -0.28
C THR A 138 5.99 -0.08 -1.46
N ASN A 139 5.54 0.22 -2.65
CA ASN A 139 6.24 0.00 -3.92
C ASN A 139 5.43 0.59 -5.08
N ILE A 140 6.09 0.84 -6.21
CA ILE A 140 5.45 1.33 -7.44
C ILE A 140 5.78 0.39 -8.60
N PHE A 141 4.80 -0.40 -9.00
CA PHE A 141 4.85 -1.29 -10.16
C PHE A 141 3.82 -0.88 -11.20
N ARG A 142 4.02 -1.30 -12.45
CA ARG A 142 2.91 -1.30 -13.39
C ARG A 142 1.81 -2.24 -12.89
N ASP A 143 0.60 -1.77 -12.93
CA ASP A 143 -0.60 -2.59 -12.65
C ASP A 143 -1.15 -3.13 -13.99
N SER A 144 -2.41 -3.46 -14.07
CA SER A 144 -3.01 -3.92 -15.32
C SER A 144 -2.84 -2.87 -16.45
N LEU A 145 -2.66 -3.33 -17.68
CA LEU A 145 -2.48 -2.47 -18.86
C LEU A 145 -3.63 -1.47 -19.04
N MET A 146 -4.84 -1.85 -18.63
CA MET A 146 -6.03 -0.99 -18.68
C MET A 146 -6.05 0.10 -17.60
N ARG A 147 -5.28 -0.06 -16.51
CA ARG A 147 -5.30 0.85 -15.36
C ARG A 147 -4.04 1.71 -15.26
N ASN A 148 -2.87 1.09 -15.26
CA ASN A 148 -1.58 1.72 -14.99
C ASN A 148 -0.49 1.05 -15.82
N GLY A 149 -0.53 1.24 -17.12
CA GLY A 149 0.47 0.66 -18.04
C GLY A 149 1.88 1.19 -17.83
N HIS A 150 2.03 2.36 -17.16
CA HIS A 150 3.32 3.01 -16.92
C HIS A 150 3.44 3.47 -15.47
N THR A 151 4.54 3.11 -14.83
CA THR A 151 4.87 3.52 -13.45
C THR A 151 5.08 5.03 -13.32
N GLU A 152 5.62 5.66 -14.37
CA GLU A 152 5.84 7.11 -14.44
C GLU A 152 4.56 7.91 -14.25
N PHE A 153 3.45 7.49 -14.84
CA PHE A 153 2.16 8.15 -14.67
C PHE A 153 1.70 8.16 -13.21
N ILE A 154 1.93 7.07 -12.48
CA ILE A 154 1.62 6.98 -11.06
C ILE A 154 2.54 7.87 -10.23
N ALA A 155 3.85 7.81 -10.53
CA ALA A 155 4.82 8.67 -9.87
C ALA A 155 4.49 10.15 -10.05
N ASP A 156 4.11 10.58 -11.26
CA ASP A 156 3.70 11.96 -11.56
C ASP A 156 2.47 12.40 -10.76
N ILE A 157 1.44 11.54 -10.67
CA ILE A 157 0.25 11.85 -9.86
C ILE A 157 0.65 12.01 -8.39
N LEU A 158 1.42 11.08 -7.83
CA LEU A 158 1.85 11.14 -6.44
C LEU A 158 2.71 12.37 -6.18
N ASN A 159 3.71 12.65 -7.02
CA ASN A 159 4.58 13.83 -6.94
C ASN A 159 3.80 15.14 -6.97
N LYS A 160 2.75 15.20 -7.75
CA LYS A 160 1.93 16.41 -7.92
C LYS A 160 1.01 16.68 -6.74
N TYR A 161 0.46 15.65 -6.12
CA TYR A 161 -0.66 15.81 -5.18
C TYR A 161 -0.32 15.48 -3.73
N ILE A 162 0.76 14.76 -3.43
CA ILE A 162 1.16 14.52 -2.03
C ILE A 162 1.49 15.86 -1.37
N PRO A 163 0.86 16.18 -0.20
CA PRO A 163 1.13 17.42 0.51
C PRO A 163 2.57 17.46 1.04
N LYS A 164 3.20 18.64 0.99
CA LYS A 164 4.62 18.82 1.40
C LYS A 164 4.88 18.55 2.87
N GLU A 165 3.87 18.68 3.70
CA GLU A 165 3.92 18.48 5.15
C GLU A 165 3.92 17.00 5.54
N THR A 166 3.56 16.12 4.60
CA THR A 166 3.50 14.66 4.82
C THR A 166 4.90 14.07 4.98
N ILE A 167 5.11 13.29 6.03
CA ILE A 167 6.33 12.49 6.20
C ILE A 167 6.16 11.20 5.38
N MET A 168 7.08 10.99 4.44
CA MET A 168 7.07 9.81 3.56
C MET A 168 7.84 8.65 4.19
N ILE A 169 7.25 7.47 4.21
CA ILE A 169 7.91 6.21 4.59
C ILE A 169 8.02 5.37 3.31
N GLU A 170 9.20 5.27 2.74
CA GLU A 170 9.38 4.76 1.38
C GLU A 170 10.34 3.57 1.31
N ASN A 171 10.08 2.68 0.36
CA ASN A 171 10.94 1.54 0.09
C ASN A 171 12.24 2.01 -0.60
N ALA A 172 13.36 1.94 0.11
CA ALA A 172 14.68 2.28 -0.40
C ALA A 172 15.13 1.41 -1.58
N ASP A 173 14.67 0.16 -1.62
CA ASP A 173 15.07 -0.81 -2.64
C ASP A 173 14.19 -0.71 -3.90
N ASP A 174 13.20 0.18 -3.92
CA ASP A 174 12.39 0.53 -5.08
C ASP A 174 12.80 1.89 -5.61
N LEU A 175 13.56 1.89 -6.72
CA LEU A 175 14.11 3.11 -7.30
C LEU A 175 13.03 4.13 -7.73
N ILE A 176 11.82 3.68 -8.04
CA ILE A 176 10.69 4.57 -8.39
C ILE A 176 10.05 5.12 -7.11
N CYS A 177 9.71 4.23 -6.18
CA CYS A 177 9.07 4.59 -4.92
C CYS A 177 9.92 5.57 -4.09
N SER A 178 11.22 5.33 -3.99
CA SER A 178 12.14 6.15 -3.18
C SER A 178 12.34 7.58 -3.69
N HIS A 179 11.86 7.88 -4.89
CA HIS A 179 11.92 9.22 -5.50
C HIS A 179 10.55 9.90 -5.61
N ILE A 180 9.51 9.35 -4.95
CA ILE A 180 8.21 10.03 -4.86
C ILE A 180 8.31 11.19 -3.86
N ALA A 181 7.67 12.32 -4.17
CA ALA A 181 7.60 13.50 -3.30
C ALA A 181 8.99 13.93 -2.74
N GLU A 182 9.96 14.16 -3.61
CA GLU A 182 11.38 14.42 -3.27
C GLU A 182 11.59 15.56 -2.25
N ASN A 183 10.67 16.52 -2.18
CA ASN A 183 10.76 17.67 -1.28
C ASN A 183 10.16 17.43 0.12
N ASN A 184 9.63 16.24 0.38
CA ASN A 184 9.06 15.89 1.66
C ASN A 184 10.14 15.34 2.61
N LYS A 185 9.90 15.39 3.93
CA LYS A 185 10.69 14.61 4.88
C LYS A 185 10.51 13.13 4.57
N LYS A 186 11.62 12.41 4.46
CA LYS A 186 11.64 11.00 4.09
C LYS A 186 12.24 10.15 5.18
N VAL A 187 11.71 8.95 5.29
CA VAL A 187 12.23 7.84 6.08
C VAL A 187 12.24 6.62 5.18
N TYR A 188 13.37 5.99 5.06
CA TYR A 188 13.56 4.87 4.14
C TYR A 188 13.60 3.54 4.87
N PHE A 189 12.88 2.55 4.35
CA PHE A 189 12.99 1.17 4.80
C PHE A 189 13.51 0.27 3.68
N GLY A 190 14.21 -0.80 4.04
CA GLY A 190 14.79 -1.73 3.06
C GLY A 190 15.25 -3.03 3.70
N ILE A 191 15.77 -3.92 2.85
CA ILE A 191 16.36 -5.19 3.26
C ILE A 191 17.75 -5.28 2.64
N ASP A 192 18.75 -5.59 3.42
CA ASP A 192 20.13 -5.76 2.96
C ASP A 192 20.25 -6.89 1.94
N LYS A 193 21.36 -6.94 1.20
CA LYS A 193 21.61 -7.96 0.18
C LYS A 193 21.44 -9.37 0.75
N LEU A 194 20.68 -10.20 0.05
CA LEU A 194 20.45 -11.60 0.40
C LEU A 194 21.23 -12.52 -0.55
N ASP A 195 21.56 -13.73 -0.09
CA ASP A 195 22.24 -14.75 -0.91
C ASP A 195 21.39 -15.17 -2.15
N THR A 196 20.08 -14.93 -2.10
CA THR A 196 19.15 -15.22 -3.18
C THR A 196 19.06 -14.10 -4.22
N ASP A 197 19.66 -12.94 -3.96
CA ASP A 197 19.65 -11.80 -4.89
C ASP A 197 20.60 -12.08 -6.08
N THR A 198 20.21 -11.62 -7.26
CA THR A 198 20.94 -11.87 -8.51
C THR A 198 21.48 -10.58 -9.10
N GLU A 199 22.55 -10.66 -9.88
CA GLU A 199 23.07 -9.51 -10.64
C GLU A 199 22.25 -9.22 -11.89
N ASN A 200 21.46 -10.17 -12.34
CA ASN A 200 20.69 -10.07 -13.57
C ASN A 200 19.20 -10.19 -13.35
N PHE A 201 18.43 -9.51 -14.17
CA PHE A 201 16.98 -9.64 -14.20
C PHE A 201 16.55 -11.01 -14.70
N GLU A 202 15.84 -11.78 -13.89
CA GLU A 202 15.18 -13.01 -14.33
C GLU A 202 13.87 -12.73 -15.08
N ASN A 203 13.19 -11.62 -14.74
CA ASN A 203 11.88 -11.29 -15.29
C ASN A 203 11.99 -10.57 -16.65
N ARG A 204 11.09 -10.91 -17.56
CA ARG A 204 11.00 -10.24 -18.87
C ARG A 204 10.48 -8.81 -18.75
N THR A 205 9.60 -8.55 -17.79
CA THR A 205 9.04 -7.22 -17.55
C THR A 205 9.96 -6.40 -16.67
N ARG A 206 10.42 -5.27 -17.19
CA ARG A 206 11.32 -4.33 -16.50
C ARG A 206 10.65 -2.96 -16.47
N ASP A 207 10.39 -2.46 -15.28
CA ASP A 207 9.64 -1.21 -15.11
C ASP A 207 10.51 0.03 -15.26
N ILE A 208 11.80 -0.05 -14.88
CA ILE A 208 12.75 1.04 -15.03
C ILE A 208 14.09 0.51 -15.50
N MET A 209 14.56 1.02 -16.63
CA MET A 209 15.84 0.64 -17.25
C MET A 209 16.72 1.83 -17.56
N VAL A 210 16.12 3.02 -17.59
CA VAL A 210 16.75 4.27 -18.02
C VAL A 210 16.58 5.29 -16.90
N CYS A 211 17.64 6.01 -16.62
CA CYS A 211 17.63 7.08 -15.63
C CYS A 211 16.67 8.21 -16.07
N PRO A 212 15.71 8.61 -15.25
CA PRO A 212 14.78 9.67 -15.60
C PRO A 212 15.43 11.07 -15.63
N LYS A 213 16.62 11.23 -15.00
CA LYS A 213 17.33 12.51 -14.96
C LYS A 213 18.21 12.74 -16.20
N CYS A 214 18.98 11.72 -16.64
CA CYS A 214 19.99 11.89 -17.69
C CYS A 214 19.86 10.90 -18.86
N TYR A 215 18.85 10.04 -18.84
CA TYR A 215 18.53 9.05 -19.87
C TYR A 215 19.59 7.97 -20.09
N SER A 216 20.56 7.85 -19.21
CA SER A 216 21.56 6.77 -19.27
C SER A 216 20.95 5.45 -18.80
N LYS A 217 21.50 4.34 -19.27
CA LYS A 217 21.12 3.02 -18.80
C LYS A 217 21.48 2.89 -17.33
N LEU A 218 20.52 2.41 -16.52
CA LEU A 218 20.74 2.13 -15.10
C LEU A 218 21.54 0.85 -14.91
N GLU A 219 22.38 0.83 -13.88
CA GLU A 219 23.11 -0.32 -13.39
C GLU A 219 22.54 -0.80 -12.07
N TYR A 220 22.55 -2.11 -11.86
CA TYR A 220 22.04 -2.74 -10.66
C TYR A 220 23.16 -3.50 -9.95
N ASP A 221 23.41 -3.18 -8.69
CA ASP A 221 24.35 -3.90 -7.83
C ASP A 221 23.80 -5.29 -7.51
N TYR A 222 22.48 -5.38 -7.32
CA TYR A 222 21.71 -6.61 -7.26
C TYR A 222 20.22 -6.37 -7.54
N VAL A 223 19.54 -7.43 -7.96
CA VAL A 223 18.10 -7.49 -8.18
C VAL A 223 17.50 -8.57 -7.29
N ARG A 224 16.47 -8.25 -6.51
CA ARG A 224 15.75 -9.20 -5.67
C ARG A 224 14.53 -9.79 -6.39
N TYR A 225 13.71 -8.94 -6.93
CA TYR A 225 12.62 -9.30 -7.85
C TYR A 225 12.16 -8.08 -8.65
N HIS A 226 11.85 -8.25 -9.91
CA HIS A 226 11.55 -7.18 -10.86
C HIS A 226 12.62 -6.07 -10.81
N HIS A 227 12.26 -4.83 -10.42
CA HIS A 227 13.19 -3.72 -10.25
C HIS A 227 13.55 -3.42 -8.78
N ILE A 228 13.08 -4.26 -7.85
CA ILE A 228 13.45 -4.13 -6.44
C ILE A 228 14.87 -4.65 -6.24
N GLY A 229 15.73 -3.82 -5.65
CA GLY A 229 17.13 -4.11 -5.42
C GLY A 229 17.94 -2.83 -5.23
N LYS A 230 19.24 -2.87 -5.43
CA LYS A 230 20.09 -1.68 -5.42
C LYS A 230 20.46 -1.31 -6.84
N ALA A 231 20.16 -0.07 -7.21
CA ALA A 231 20.39 0.46 -8.54
C ALA A 231 20.97 1.88 -8.48
N HIS A 232 21.78 2.22 -9.49
CA HIS A 232 22.35 3.54 -9.63
C HIS A 232 22.51 3.94 -11.11
N CYS A 233 22.59 5.23 -11.33
CA CYS A 233 22.96 5.77 -12.62
C CYS A 233 24.49 5.96 -12.69
N PRO A 234 25.19 5.43 -13.70
CA PRO A 234 26.64 5.63 -13.82
C PRO A 234 27.04 7.07 -14.16
N ASN A 235 26.10 7.90 -14.63
CA ASN A 235 26.38 9.24 -15.15
C ASN A 235 25.79 10.40 -14.33
N CYS A 236 24.98 10.11 -13.28
CA CYS A 236 24.46 11.13 -12.37
C CYS A 236 24.19 10.56 -10.98
N ASP A 237 23.65 11.38 -10.08
CA ASP A 237 23.38 11.06 -8.67
C ASP A 237 22.12 10.21 -8.43
N TYR A 238 21.39 9.82 -9.47
CA TYR A 238 20.16 9.06 -9.36
C TYR A 238 20.45 7.61 -8.94
N LYS A 239 20.06 7.24 -7.74
CA LYS A 239 20.29 5.91 -7.14
C LYS A 239 19.28 5.57 -6.08
N THR A 240 19.17 4.31 -5.73
CA THR A 240 18.46 3.87 -4.52
C THR A 240 19.14 4.43 -3.26
N PRO A 241 18.37 5.05 -2.35
CA PRO A 241 18.94 5.61 -1.11
C PRO A 241 19.33 4.51 -0.12
N ASP A 242 20.07 4.91 0.91
CA ASP A 242 20.31 4.05 2.06
C ASP A 242 19.05 4.04 2.95
N ALA A 243 18.74 2.88 3.55
CA ALA A 243 17.58 2.74 4.41
C ALA A 243 17.91 3.18 5.86
N ASP A 244 17.00 3.94 6.47
CA ASP A 244 17.04 4.29 7.90
C ASP A 244 16.65 3.09 8.77
N TYR A 245 15.72 2.26 8.26
CA TYR A 245 15.27 1.01 8.84
C TYR A 245 15.65 -0.13 7.90
N LEU A 246 16.78 -0.77 8.15
CA LEU A 246 17.35 -1.79 7.29
C LEU A 246 17.29 -3.17 7.96
N ALA A 247 16.55 -4.11 7.37
CA ALA A 247 16.62 -5.50 7.80
C ALA A 247 17.96 -6.11 7.36
N THR A 248 18.88 -6.25 8.30
CA THR A 248 20.26 -6.70 8.06
C THR A 248 20.41 -8.22 8.11
N LYS A 249 19.50 -8.91 8.80
CA LYS A 249 19.52 -10.37 8.94
C LYS A 249 18.11 -10.93 8.92
N LEU A 250 17.88 -11.97 8.12
CA LEU A 250 16.65 -12.75 8.08
C LEU A 250 16.95 -14.20 8.52
N ASP A 251 16.48 -14.58 9.69
CA ASP A 251 16.56 -15.96 10.19
C ASP A 251 15.19 -16.64 9.99
N LEU A 252 15.00 -17.21 8.80
CA LEU A 252 13.73 -17.84 8.42
C LEU A 252 13.48 -19.15 9.17
N GLN A 253 14.51 -19.79 9.73
CA GLN A 253 14.37 -21.02 10.52
C GLN A 253 13.80 -20.72 11.90
N ASN A 254 14.29 -19.68 12.54
CA ASN A 254 13.85 -19.26 13.87
C ASN A 254 12.76 -18.18 13.81
N MET A 255 12.32 -17.79 12.61
CA MET A 255 11.31 -16.75 12.37
C MET A 255 11.66 -15.44 13.07
N LYS A 256 12.88 -14.94 12.82
CA LYS A 256 13.41 -13.70 13.39
C LYS A 256 14.07 -12.84 12.33
N MET A 257 14.04 -11.53 12.51
CA MET A 257 14.82 -10.59 11.72
C MET A 257 15.47 -9.53 12.59
N THR A 258 16.68 -9.13 12.22
CA THR A 258 17.38 -8.01 12.84
C THR A 258 17.20 -6.77 11.96
N ILE A 259 16.74 -5.68 12.56
CA ILE A 259 16.60 -4.39 11.87
C ILE A 259 17.57 -3.39 12.51
N LYS A 260 18.44 -2.82 11.68
CA LYS A 260 19.20 -1.63 12.01
C LYS A 260 18.28 -0.43 11.95
N THR A 261 18.13 0.28 13.06
CA THR A 261 17.33 1.50 13.19
C THR A 261 18.26 2.70 13.46
N PRO A 262 17.78 3.93 13.42
CA PRO A 262 18.59 5.10 13.83
C PRO A 262 19.14 5.03 15.27
N ASN A 263 18.51 4.21 16.12
CA ASN A 263 18.89 4.08 17.55
C ASN A 263 19.66 2.80 17.88
N GLY A 264 20.01 1.98 16.89
CA GLY A 264 20.73 0.71 17.08
C GLY A 264 20.00 -0.47 16.45
N GLU A 265 20.48 -1.68 16.70
CA GLU A 265 19.88 -2.91 16.17
C GLU A 265 18.82 -3.46 17.12
N GLU A 266 17.71 -3.91 16.54
CA GLU A 266 16.57 -4.50 17.25
C GLU A 266 16.19 -5.82 16.56
N GLU A 267 15.91 -6.88 17.34
CA GLU A 267 15.48 -8.19 16.80
C GLU A 267 13.97 -8.34 16.89
N TYR A 268 13.31 -8.49 15.75
CA TYR A 268 11.86 -8.63 15.63
C TYR A 268 11.43 -10.04 15.25
N THR A 269 10.23 -10.43 15.67
CA THR A 269 9.59 -11.67 15.23
C THR A 269 9.17 -11.57 13.78
N LEU A 270 9.52 -12.57 12.96
CA LEU A 270 8.96 -12.79 11.64
C LEU A 270 7.67 -13.61 11.75
N ILE A 271 6.64 -13.20 11.00
CA ILE A 271 5.36 -13.90 10.92
C ILE A 271 5.10 -14.48 9.52
N THR A 272 6.10 -14.41 8.64
CA THR A 272 6.06 -14.91 7.26
C THR A 272 7.48 -15.15 6.76
N ASN A 273 7.63 -16.05 5.79
CA ASN A 273 8.85 -16.25 5.02
C ASN A 273 8.78 -15.62 3.60
N ASN A 274 7.67 -15.00 3.25
CA ASN A 274 7.47 -14.36 1.97
C ASN A 274 8.16 -12.99 1.94
N ILE A 275 9.14 -12.82 1.07
CA ILE A 275 9.98 -11.60 0.99
C ILE A 275 9.14 -10.31 0.80
N ILE A 276 8.03 -10.36 0.07
CA ILE A 276 7.16 -9.21 -0.14
C ILE A 276 6.50 -8.78 1.17
N ASN A 277 6.04 -9.77 1.95
CA ASN A 277 5.44 -9.51 3.25
C ASN A 277 6.49 -9.10 4.28
N ILE A 278 7.74 -9.55 4.15
CA ILE A 278 8.85 -9.06 4.98
C ILE A 278 9.06 -7.55 4.74
N TYR A 279 9.07 -7.08 3.49
CA TYR A 279 9.08 -5.63 3.19
C TYR A 279 7.91 -4.89 3.85
N ASN A 280 6.69 -5.46 3.79
CA ASN A 280 5.51 -4.88 4.43
C ASN A 280 5.69 -4.76 5.95
N ILE A 281 6.30 -5.76 6.59
CA ILE A 281 6.60 -5.73 8.04
C ILE A 281 7.64 -4.65 8.35
N VAL A 282 8.72 -4.55 7.59
CA VAL A 282 9.76 -3.51 7.80
C VAL A 282 9.16 -2.11 7.63
N ALA A 283 8.29 -1.89 6.62
CA ALA A 283 7.56 -0.65 6.44
C ALA A 283 6.68 -0.28 7.66
N VAL A 284 5.97 -1.27 8.21
CA VAL A 284 5.13 -1.07 9.40
C VAL A 284 5.99 -0.72 10.62
N ILE A 285 7.10 -1.42 10.83
CA ILE A 285 8.03 -1.14 11.93
C ILE A 285 8.59 0.29 11.79
N ALA A 286 9.08 0.66 10.61
CA ALA A 286 9.59 2.01 10.35
C ALA A 286 8.56 3.09 10.69
N LEU A 287 7.31 2.94 10.20
CA LEU A 287 6.23 3.86 10.54
C LEU A 287 5.96 3.93 12.04
N LEU A 288 5.79 2.78 12.70
CA LEU A 288 5.37 2.74 14.10
C LEU A 288 6.47 3.28 15.04
N LYS A 289 7.74 3.11 14.69
CA LYS A 289 8.88 3.76 15.38
C LYS A 289 8.83 5.28 15.22
N GLU A 290 8.62 5.78 14.00
CA GLU A 290 8.46 7.22 13.73
C GLU A 290 7.19 7.80 14.37
N PHE A 291 6.14 7.00 14.51
CA PHE A 291 4.91 7.36 15.22
C PHE A 291 5.11 7.40 16.74
N GLY A 292 6.16 6.76 17.28
CA GLY A 292 6.55 6.83 18.69
C GLY A 292 6.29 5.56 19.52
N LEU A 293 5.95 4.42 18.91
CA LEU A 293 5.91 3.15 19.64
C LEU A 293 7.33 2.65 19.91
N ASN A 294 7.52 2.04 21.08
CA ASN A 294 8.77 1.41 21.41
C ASN A 294 8.85 -0.03 20.84
N TYR A 295 10.06 -0.62 20.92
CA TYR A 295 10.34 -1.97 20.44
C TYR A 295 9.36 -3.02 21.00
N GLU A 296 9.16 -3.03 22.32
CA GLU A 296 8.33 -4.05 23.00
C GLU A 296 6.88 -4.00 22.55
N GLN A 297 6.32 -2.79 22.41
CA GLN A 297 4.97 -2.57 21.92
C GLN A 297 4.79 -3.13 20.52
N ILE A 298 5.73 -2.84 19.63
CA ILE A 298 5.68 -3.29 18.23
C ILE A 298 5.85 -4.82 18.17
N ASN A 299 6.91 -5.36 18.77
CA ASN A 299 7.26 -6.77 18.63
C ASN A 299 6.23 -7.70 19.30
N THR A 300 5.72 -7.32 20.47
CA THR A 300 4.67 -8.10 21.18
C THR A 300 3.39 -8.17 20.36
N SER A 301 2.98 -7.06 19.76
CA SER A 301 1.77 -7.04 18.93
C SER A 301 2.00 -7.73 17.59
N LEU A 302 3.16 -7.55 16.96
CA LEU A 302 3.54 -8.20 15.71
C LEU A 302 3.49 -9.73 15.84
N ALA A 303 4.00 -10.29 16.95
CA ALA A 303 4.01 -11.73 17.19
C ALA A 303 2.60 -12.36 17.28
N LYS A 304 1.56 -11.57 17.55
CA LYS A 304 0.16 -12.03 17.60
C LYS A 304 -0.51 -12.03 16.22
N LEU A 305 0.06 -11.32 15.23
CA LEU A 305 -0.55 -11.17 13.93
C LEU A 305 -0.44 -12.43 13.09
N LYS A 306 -1.39 -12.58 12.19
CA LYS A 306 -1.37 -13.60 11.13
C LYS A 306 -1.59 -12.89 9.79
N ILE A 307 -0.65 -13.07 8.88
CA ILE A 307 -0.83 -12.60 7.50
C ILE A 307 -1.72 -13.60 6.78
N VAL A 308 -2.89 -13.15 6.37
CA VAL A 308 -3.80 -13.96 5.55
C VAL A 308 -3.40 -13.79 4.10
N GLU A 309 -2.81 -14.82 3.51
CA GLU A 309 -2.49 -14.84 2.08
C GLU A 309 -3.75 -15.17 1.27
N THR A 310 -4.54 -14.18 0.93
CA THR A 310 -5.80 -14.35 0.19
C THR A 310 -5.61 -14.71 -1.29
N ARG A 311 -4.39 -14.63 -1.81
CA ARG A 311 -4.07 -14.82 -3.24
C ARG A 311 -3.16 -16.00 -3.51
N PHE A 312 -2.78 -16.74 -2.48
CA PHE A 312 -1.91 -17.90 -2.58
C PHE A 312 -2.41 -18.98 -1.62
N SER A 313 -2.55 -20.20 -2.11
CA SER A 313 -2.73 -21.38 -1.27
C SER A 313 -1.83 -22.52 -1.75
N ASP A 314 -1.36 -23.31 -0.82
CA ASP A 314 -0.49 -24.46 -1.04
C ASP A 314 -1.03 -25.62 -0.21
N GLU A 315 -1.65 -26.60 -0.88
CA GLU A 315 -2.39 -27.69 -0.24
C GLU A 315 -2.01 -29.03 -0.86
N ILE A 316 -2.04 -30.08 -0.06
CA ILE A 316 -1.87 -31.44 -0.56
C ILE A 316 -3.24 -32.12 -0.60
N TYR A 317 -3.67 -32.53 -1.78
CA TYR A 317 -4.91 -33.26 -1.99
C TYR A 317 -4.62 -34.59 -2.69
N ASN A 318 -4.98 -35.69 -2.06
CA ASN A 318 -4.73 -37.06 -2.57
C ASN A 318 -3.28 -37.31 -3.02
N GLY A 319 -2.30 -36.79 -2.28
CA GLY A 319 -0.88 -36.95 -2.60
C GLY A 319 -0.34 -36.02 -3.70
N VAL A 320 -1.19 -35.16 -4.23
CA VAL A 320 -0.81 -34.13 -5.21
C VAL A 320 -0.75 -32.78 -4.51
N ARG A 321 0.37 -32.08 -4.65
CA ARG A 321 0.50 -30.70 -4.16
C ARG A 321 -0.19 -29.76 -5.15
N ILE A 322 -1.19 -29.05 -4.66
CA ILE A 322 -1.97 -28.06 -5.43
C ILE A 322 -1.59 -26.67 -4.93
N VAL A 323 -1.01 -25.88 -5.82
CA VAL A 323 -0.71 -24.48 -5.55
C VAL A 323 -1.66 -23.61 -6.36
N THR A 324 -2.46 -22.81 -5.65
CA THR A 324 -3.34 -21.83 -6.29
C THR A 324 -2.74 -20.43 -6.14
N HIS A 325 -2.59 -19.75 -7.27
CA HIS A 325 -2.09 -18.38 -7.29
C HIS A 325 -3.09 -17.48 -8.02
N LEU A 326 -3.73 -16.57 -7.28
CA LEU A 326 -4.64 -15.59 -7.86
C LEU A 326 -3.85 -14.38 -8.34
N ALA A 327 -3.51 -14.34 -9.62
CA ALA A 327 -2.98 -13.16 -10.27
C ALA A 327 -4.14 -12.23 -10.64
N LYS A 328 -3.98 -10.92 -10.38
CA LYS A 328 -4.94 -9.94 -10.86
C LYS A 328 -4.90 -9.94 -12.37
N GLY A 329 -6.05 -10.12 -13.02
CA GLY A 329 -6.13 -10.18 -14.48
C GLY A 329 -5.44 -9.01 -15.16
N MET A 330 -4.86 -9.21 -16.32
CA MET A 330 -4.10 -8.23 -17.10
C MET A 330 -2.90 -7.57 -16.38
N ASN A 331 -2.51 -8.07 -15.19
CA ASN A 331 -1.29 -7.62 -14.51
C ASN A 331 -0.10 -8.51 -14.91
N PRO A 332 0.78 -8.06 -15.81
CA PRO A 332 1.87 -8.88 -16.33
C PRO A 332 2.88 -9.27 -15.24
N ILE A 333 3.01 -8.45 -14.19
CA ILE A 333 3.92 -8.73 -13.08
C ILE A 333 3.38 -9.84 -12.20
N ALA A 334 2.08 -9.80 -11.85
CA ALA A 334 1.45 -10.84 -11.05
C ALA A 334 1.45 -12.19 -11.79
N CYS A 335 1.18 -12.17 -13.09
CA CYS A 335 1.26 -13.37 -13.94
C CYS A 335 2.70 -13.92 -14.03
N SER A 336 3.68 -13.04 -14.28
CA SER A 336 5.10 -13.42 -14.33
C SER A 336 5.56 -14.11 -13.04
N ARG A 337 5.16 -13.58 -11.88
CA ARG A 337 5.49 -14.20 -10.57
C ARG A 337 4.88 -15.59 -10.41
N ALA A 338 3.64 -15.79 -10.82
CA ALA A 338 2.99 -17.10 -10.75
C ALA A 338 3.74 -18.14 -11.61
N PHE A 339 4.14 -17.77 -12.81
CA PHE A 339 4.93 -18.63 -13.68
C PHE A 339 6.36 -18.84 -13.17
N ASP A 340 7.01 -17.84 -12.62
CA ASP A 340 8.35 -17.97 -12.03
C ASP A 340 8.32 -18.88 -10.80
N TYR A 341 7.28 -18.78 -9.96
CA TYR A 341 7.07 -19.72 -8.87
C TYR A 341 6.94 -21.15 -9.38
N ALA A 342 6.02 -21.39 -10.34
CA ALA A 342 5.84 -22.72 -10.92
C ALA A 342 7.13 -23.25 -11.59
N ARG A 343 7.94 -22.41 -12.23
CA ARG A 343 9.21 -22.79 -12.85
C ARG A 343 10.25 -23.25 -11.83
N LYS A 344 10.34 -22.57 -10.68
CA LYS A 344 11.34 -22.87 -9.63
C LYS A 344 10.99 -24.11 -8.79
N GLU A 345 9.74 -24.53 -8.75
CA GLU A 345 9.34 -25.74 -8.03
C GLU A 345 9.98 -27.00 -8.65
N PRO A 346 10.47 -27.96 -7.83
CA PRO A 346 11.07 -29.20 -8.32
C PRO A 346 10.00 -30.20 -8.82
N GLY A 347 10.43 -31.19 -9.59
CA GLY A 347 9.60 -32.33 -10.01
C GLY A 347 8.70 -32.08 -11.22
N ASN A 348 7.90 -33.09 -11.55
CA ASN A 348 6.91 -33.01 -12.63
C ASN A 348 5.73 -32.13 -12.21
N LYS A 349 5.34 -31.23 -13.08
CA LYS A 349 4.30 -30.25 -12.78
C LYS A 349 3.40 -29.97 -13.98
N ALA A 350 2.14 -29.65 -13.71
CA ALA A 350 1.20 -29.11 -14.67
C ALA A 350 0.73 -27.72 -14.20
N ALA A 351 0.58 -26.79 -15.12
CA ALA A 351 0.03 -25.46 -14.85
C ALA A 351 -1.34 -25.34 -15.55
N ILE A 352 -2.37 -24.98 -14.78
CA ILE A 352 -3.70 -24.67 -15.30
C ILE A 352 -3.87 -23.15 -15.16
N VAL A 353 -4.00 -22.46 -16.30
CA VAL A 353 -4.22 -21.02 -16.34
C VAL A 353 -5.68 -20.77 -16.65
N ILE A 354 -6.37 -20.11 -15.72
CA ILE A 354 -7.76 -19.68 -15.90
C ILE A 354 -7.72 -18.17 -16.12
N VAL A 355 -8.17 -17.74 -17.30
CA VAL A 355 -8.28 -16.31 -17.65
C VAL A 355 -9.75 -15.95 -17.65
N ASP A 356 -10.14 -15.01 -16.78
CA ASP A 356 -11.49 -14.41 -16.75
C ASP A 356 -11.38 -12.96 -17.20
N ASP A 357 -11.79 -12.69 -18.43
CA ASP A 357 -11.78 -11.37 -19.06
C ASP A 357 -13.15 -10.67 -19.02
N LEU A 358 -14.24 -11.42 -18.81
CA LEU A 358 -15.62 -10.91 -18.83
C LEU A 358 -15.92 -9.82 -17.78
N HIS A 359 -15.22 -9.84 -16.66
CA HIS A 359 -15.40 -8.86 -15.58
C HIS A 359 -14.61 -7.57 -15.80
N GLU A 360 -13.46 -7.64 -16.46
CA GLU A 360 -12.62 -6.47 -16.68
C GLU A 360 -13.07 -5.62 -17.86
N GLU A 361 -13.69 -6.18 -18.89
CA GLU A 361 -14.29 -5.44 -20.01
C GLU A 361 -15.48 -4.58 -19.56
N LYS A 362 -16.30 -5.05 -18.61
CA LYS A 362 -17.42 -4.29 -18.07
C LYS A 362 -16.99 -3.08 -17.22
N PHE A 363 -15.84 -3.16 -16.53
CA PHE A 363 -15.31 -2.06 -15.74
C PHE A 363 -14.54 -1.02 -16.58
N GLY A 364 -14.04 -1.40 -17.76
CA GLY A 364 -13.36 -0.49 -18.67
C GLY A 364 -14.31 0.46 -19.43
N SER A 365 -15.53 0.01 -19.73
CA SER A 365 -16.51 0.79 -20.49
C SER A 365 -17.29 1.81 -19.64
N GLU A 366 -17.38 1.65 -18.33
CA GLU A 366 -18.10 2.58 -17.45
C GLU A 366 -17.23 3.75 -16.93
N ASN A 367 -15.92 3.75 -17.17
CA ASN A 367 -15.01 4.81 -16.71
C ASN A 367 -14.52 5.76 -17.81
N THR A 368 -15.04 5.64 -19.02
CA THR A 368 -14.68 6.51 -20.17
C THR A 368 -15.82 7.41 -20.64
N SER A 369 -16.89 7.56 -19.88
CA SER A 369 -17.96 8.53 -20.16
C SER A 369 -18.08 9.60 -19.08
#